data_73737f2cf60276cf1e0f03a62b27a018
#
_entry.id   73737f2cf60276cf1e0f03a62b27a018
#
_cell.length_a   1.000
_cell.length_b   1.000
_cell.length_c   1.000
_cell.angle_alpha   90.00
_cell.angle_beta   90.00
_cell.angle_gamma   90.00
#
_symmetry.space_group_name_H-M   'P 1'
#
loop_
_entity.id
_entity.type
_entity.pdbx_description
1 polymer ?
#
loop_
_entity_poly.entity_id
_entity_poly.type
_entity_poly.pdbx_seq_one_letter_code
_entity_poly.pdbx_strand_id
1 'polypeptide(L)'
;MSHKPTIIAVATPSGSGAIAVIRLSGPQAILWVNDCFQSIKPKKLIDQKSHTVHLGYLHEGEAVIDQVLVTLFRGPHSYTGEDVVEISCHGSTYIQQRIMQLFLGLGAQVAQGGEFTLRAFLNGKMDLSQAEAVADLIQSESEAAHQIALQQMRGGFGSQLKDLRAQLMHFASLIELELDFAEEDVAFADRTALQQLLQNISEVLKSLIESFALGNVLKNGVPVAIIGPPNAGKSTLLNTLLNE
;
A
#
# COMPACT_ATOMS: atom_id res chain seq x y z
N MET A 1 -19.40 -0.48 -15.21
CA MET A 1 -18.36 -0.35 -14.18
C MET A 1 -19.01 -0.66 -12.84
N SER A 2 -18.66 -1.75 -12.18
CA SER A 2 -19.19 -2.10 -10.85
C SER A 2 -18.76 -0.99 -9.87
N HIS A 3 -19.71 -0.24 -9.33
CA HIS A 3 -19.43 0.73 -8.27
C HIS A 3 -18.90 -0.04 -7.05
N LYS A 4 -17.60 0.05 -6.81
CA LYS A 4 -17.01 -0.49 -5.59
C LYS A 4 -17.62 0.25 -4.39
N PRO A 5 -18.06 -0.44 -3.33
CA PRO A 5 -18.63 0.20 -2.15
C PRO A 5 -17.60 1.09 -1.46
N THR A 6 -18.07 2.11 -0.75
CA THR A 6 -17.20 2.89 0.15
C THR A 6 -16.84 2.01 1.35
N ILE A 7 -15.54 1.91 1.63
CA ILE A 7 -15.00 1.15 2.75
C ILE A 7 -14.52 2.05 3.86
N ILE A 8 -14.49 1.51 5.08
CA ILE A 8 -14.03 2.18 6.30
C ILE A 8 -13.19 1.25 7.16
N ALA A 9 -12.15 1.78 7.78
CA ALA A 9 -11.41 1.09 8.84
C ALA A 9 -10.74 2.07 9.80
N VAL A 10 -10.43 1.58 11.00
CA VAL A 10 -9.46 2.22 11.90
C VAL A 10 -8.06 1.98 11.34
N ALA A 11 -7.33 3.03 11.02
CA ALA A 11 -6.01 2.98 10.40
C ALA A 11 -4.85 3.00 11.41
N THR A 12 -5.15 3.24 12.69
CA THR A 12 -4.20 3.17 13.81
C THR A 12 -4.27 1.80 14.50
N PRO A 13 -3.24 1.39 15.25
CA PRO A 13 -3.27 0.16 16.04
C PRO A 13 -4.48 0.07 16.96
N SER A 14 -4.94 -1.13 17.25
CA SER A 14 -6.07 -1.38 18.15
C SER A 14 -5.75 -0.95 19.58
N GLY A 15 -6.76 -0.44 20.28
CA GLY A 15 -6.66 -0.03 21.68
C GLY A 15 -6.93 1.46 21.89
N SER A 16 -6.69 1.92 23.13
CA SER A 16 -6.84 3.33 23.51
C SER A 16 -5.53 4.08 23.30
N GLY A 17 -5.61 5.30 22.79
CA GLY A 17 -4.47 6.19 22.59
C GLY A 17 -4.89 7.66 22.68
N ALA A 18 -3.96 8.58 22.46
CA ALA A 18 -4.30 10.01 22.42
C ALA A 18 -5.12 10.33 21.15
N ILE A 19 -4.75 9.73 20.03
CA ILE A 19 -5.34 9.96 18.70
C ILE A 19 -5.59 8.62 18.03
N ALA A 20 -6.72 8.52 17.31
CA ALA A 20 -6.98 7.45 16.35
C ALA A 20 -7.35 8.07 15.00
N VAL A 21 -6.99 7.37 13.94
CA VAL A 21 -7.33 7.75 12.56
C VAL A 21 -8.28 6.72 11.97
N ILE A 22 -9.42 7.18 11.48
CA ILE A 22 -10.39 6.36 10.76
C ILE A 22 -10.38 6.79 9.31
N ARG A 23 -10.21 5.85 8.40
CA ARG A 23 -10.12 6.11 6.96
C ARG A 23 -11.33 5.57 6.23
N LEU A 24 -11.91 6.42 5.38
CA LEU A 24 -12.92 6.04 4.40
C LEU A 24 -12.33 6.13 2.99
N SER A 25 -12.69 5.22 2.09
CA SER A 25 -12.31 5.28 0.67
C SER A 25 -13.48 4.82 -0.19
N GLY A 26 -13.80 5.59 -1.22
CA GLY A 26 -14.84 5.26 -2.19
C GLY A 26 -15.72 6.44 -2.56
N PRO A 27 -16.73 6.21 -3.43
CA PRO A 27 -17.51 7.29 -4.06
C PRO A 27 -18.36 8.13 -3.10
N GLN A 28 -18.71 7.60 -1.93
CA GLN A 28 -19.51 8.30 -0.93
C GLN A 28 -18.70 8.89 0.23
N ALA A 29 -17.38 8.66 0.27
CA ALA A 29 -16.55 9.00 1.43
C ALA A 29 -16.67 10.49 1.82
N ILE A 30 -16.51 11.40 0.86
CA ILE A 30 -16.58 12.84 1.12
C ILE A 30 -18.02 13.28 1.45
N LEU A 31 -19.00 12.74 0.73
CA LEU A 31 -20.41 13.11 0.93
C LEU A 31 -20.88 12.74 2.33
N TRP A 32 -20.71 11.49 2.73
CA TRP A 32 -21.14 11.02 4.06
C TRP A 32 -20.44 11.77 5.21
N VAL A 33 -19.15 12.03 5.07
CA VAL A 33 -18.45 12.81 6.11
C VAL A 33 -18.93 14.26 6.11
N ASN A 34 -19.20 14.89 4.95
CA ASN A 34 -19.76 16.23 4.88
C ASN A 34 -21.09 16.34 5.61
N ASP A 35 -21.95 15.33 5.50
CA ASP A 35 -23.29 15.34 6.08
C ASP A 35 -23.28 15.18 7.62
N CYS A 36 -22.23 14.53 8.16
CA CYS A 36 -22.05 14.31 9.59
C CYS A 36 -21.08 15.28 10.25
N PHE A 37 -20.42 16.18 9.50
CA PHE A 37 -19.37 17.05 9.99
C PHE A 37 -19.77 18.51 10.02
N GLN A 38 -19.65 19.15 11.17
CA GLN A 38 -19.86 20.58 11.35
C GLN A 38 -18.52 21.27 11.55
N SER A 39 -18.06 22.02 10.55
CA SER A 39 -16.83 22.81 10.65
C SER A 39 -16.99 23.97 11.61
N ILE A 40 -15.93 24.31 12.36
CA ILE A 40 -15.90 25.50 13.24
C ILE A 40 -16.15 26.79 12.42
N LYS A 41 -15.57 26.88 11.23
CA LYS A 41 -15.88 27.98 10.29
C LYS A 41 -16.93 27.48 9.29
N PRO A 42 -17.99 28.24 9.02
CA PRO A 42 -19.07 27.79 8.09
C PRO A 42 -18.49 27.46 6.71
N LYS A 43 -18.36 26.17 6.41
CA LYS A 43 -17.92 25.65 5.12
C LYS A 43 -18.36 24.20 4.96
N LYS A 44 -18.64 23.79 3.74
CA LYS A 44 -18.96 22.39 3.41
C LYS A 44 -17.69 21.70 2.93
N LEU A 45 -17.48 20.45 3.35
CA LEU A 45 -16.33 19.65 2.92
C LEU A 45 -16.37 19.34 1.42
N ILE A 46 -17.56 19.19 0.86
CA ILE A 46 -17.75 18.89 -0.55
C ILE A 46 -17.18 19.98 -1.48
N ASP A 47 -17.12 21.23 -1.00
CA ASP A 47 -16.61 22.38 -1.77
C ASP A 47 -15.10 22.60 -1.54
N GLN A 48 -14.47 21.83 -0.64
CA GLN A 48 -13.06 22.03 -0.30
C GLN A 48 -12.12 21.32 -1.27
N LYS A 49 -10.92 21.86 -1.40
CA LYS A 49 -9.86 21.30 -2.23
C LYS A 49 -9.30 20.01 -1.62
N SER A 50 -8.71 19.15 -2.46
CA SER A 50 -7.92 18.02 -2.01
C SER A 50 -6.71 18.46 -1.17
N HIS A 51 -6.22 17.58 -0.29
CA HIS A 51 -5.06 17.82 0.59
C HIS A 51 -5.27 19.00 1.56
N THR A 52 -6.49 19.11 2.08
CA THR A 52 -6.83 20.13 3.09
C THR A 52 -7.34 19.48 4.38
N VAL A 53 -7.06 20.13 5.52
CA VAL A 53 -7.44 19.69 6.85
C VAL A 53 -8.47 20.63 7.43
N HIS A 54 -9.50 20.10 8.07
CA HIS A 54 -10.63 20.85 8.61
C HIS A 54 -10.91 20.41 10.05
N LEU A 55 -10.89 21.38 10.97
CA LEU A 55 -11.30 21.17 12.36
C LEU A 55 -12.80 21.39 12.50
N GLY A 56 -13.48 20.50 13.22
CA GLY A 56 -14.90 20.57 13.48
C GLY A 56 -15.40 19.47 14.40
N TYR A 57 -16.71 19.32 14.45
CA TYR A 57 -17.38 18.30 15.25
C TYR A 57 -18.03 17.26 14.36
N LEU A 58 -17.92 16.00 14.74
CA LEU A 58 -18.63 14.90 14.09
C LEU A 58 -19.91 14.62 14.88
N HIS A 59 -21.01 14.53 14.18
CA HIS A 59 -22.35 14.39 14.75
C HIS A 59 -23.05 13.10 14.27
N GLU A 60 -23.89 12.55 15.13
CA GLU A 60 -24.92 11.59 14.80
C GLU A 60 -26.28 12.18 15.21
N GLY A 61 -27.02 12.69 14.22
CA GLY A 61 -28.20 13.53 14.50
C GLY A 61 -27.82 14.79 15.28
N GLU A 62 -28.44 15.00 16.43
CA GLU A 62 -28.14 16.13 17.32
C GLU A 62 -26.95 15.87 18.27
N ALA A 63 -26.53 14.63 18.40
CA ALA A 63 -25.47 14.25 19.34
C ALA A 63 -24.07 14.47 18.74
N VAL A 64 -23.23 15.21 19.45
CA VAL A 64 -21.79 15.33 19.11
C VAL A 64 -21.10 14.04 19.52
N ILE A 65 -20.38 13.42 18.59
CA ILE A 65 -19.54 12.24 18.87
C ILE A 65 -18.18 12.68 19.39
N ASP A 66 -17.51 13.58 18.64
CA ASP A 66 -16.17 14.06 18.99
C ASP A 66 -15.82 15.35 18.24
N GLN A 67 -14.81 16.07 18.72
CA GLN A 67 -14.13 17.11 17.97
C GLN A 67 -12.97 16.49 17.19
N VAL A 68 -13.00 16.62 15.86
CA VAL A 68 -12.13 15.87 14.95
C VAL A 68 -11.41 16.77 13.95
N LEU A 69 -10.30 16.29 13.42
CA LEU A 69 -9.68 16.81 12.21
C LEU A 69 -10.06 15.91 11.03
N VAL A 70 -10.62 16.49 10.00
CA VAL A 70 -10.97 15.80 8.75
C VAL A 70 -10.00 16.21 7.67
N THR A 71 -9.30 15.23 7.09
CA THR A 71 -8.39 15.42 5.94
C THR A 71 -9.04 14.86 4.69
N LEU A 72 -9.04 15.64 3.60
CA LEU A 72 -9.64 15.28 2.33
C LEU A 72 -8.60 14.95 1.27
N PHE A 73 -8.80 13.85 0.55
CA PHE A 73 -8.02 13.45 -0.62
C PHE A 73 -8.98 13.07 -1.74
N ARG A 74 -8.99 13.88 -2.82
CA ARG A 74 -9.86 13.61 -3.97
C ARG A 74 -9.16 12.72 -4.99
N GLY A 75 -9.87 11.76 -5.50
CA GLY A 75 -9.41 10.96 -6.64
C GLY A 75 -9.09 11.82 -7.88
N PRO A 76 -8.08 11.46 -8.68
CA PRO A 76 -7.16 10.33 -8.52
C PRO A 76 -5.96 10.61 -7.59
N HIS A 77 -5.87 11.80 -6.94
CA HIS A 77 -4.74 12.22 -6.11
C HIS A 77 -4.97 11.82 -4.63
N SER A 78 -5.13 10.52 -4.40
CA SER A 78 -5.29 9.90 -3.09
C SER A 78 -4.50 8.60 -3.02
N TYR A 79 -4.45 7.97 -1.85
CA TYR A 79 -3.77 6.69 -1.66
C TYR A 79 -4.36 5.58 -2.53
N THR A 80 -5.69 5.44 -2.53
CA THR A 80 -6.40 4.41 -3.30
C THR A 80 -6.70 4.80 -4.74
N GLY A 81 -6.52 6.08 -5.11
CA GLY A 81 -7.00 6.64 -6.37
C GLY A 81 -8.50 6.99 -6.36
N GLU A 82 -9.23 6.66 -5.29
CA GLU A 82 -10.62 7.02 -5.04
C GLU A 82 -10.69 8.29 -4.18
N ASP A 83 -11.90 8.80 -3.91
CA ASP A 83 -12.07 9.80 -2.85
C ASP A 83 -11.77 9.16 -1.50
N VAL A 84 -10.87 9.78 -0.73
CA VAL A 84 -10.46 9.32 0.59
C VAL A 84 -10.65 10.41 1.61
N VAL A 85 -11.18 10.04 2.77
CA VAL A 85 -11.29 10.91 3.93
C VAL A 85 -10.62 10.24 5.13
N GLU A 86 -9.76 10.99 5.83
CA GLU A 86 -9.20 10.58 7.10
C GLU A 86 -9.77 11.45 8.22
N ILE A 87 -10.32 10.79 9.24
CA ILE A 87 -10.88 11.41 10.42
C ILE A 87 -9.96 11.11 11.58
N SER A 88 -9.21 12.13 12.05
CA SER A 88 -8.42 12.06 13.27
C SER A 88 -9.30 12.44 14.44
N CYS A 89 -9.57 11.51 15.33
CA CYS A 89 -10.40 11.65 16.52
C CYS A 89 -9.60 11.36 17.80
N HIS A 90 -10.17 11.59 18.97
CA HIS A 90 -9.57 11.10 20.21
C HIS A 90 -9.56 9.56 20.20
N GLY A 91 -8.47 8.97 20.69
CA GLY A 91 -8.19 7.54 20.61
C GLY A 91 -8.96 6.67 21.61
N SER A 92 -10.12 7.12 22.11
CA SER A 92 -11.03 6.31 22.91
C SER A 92 -11.64 5.19 22.06
N THR A 93 -11.64 3.96 22.58
CA THR A 93 -12.28 2.82 21.90
C THR A 93 -13.78 3.07 21.69
N TYR A 94 -14.44 3.76 22.62
CA TYR A 94 -15.84 4.15 22.46
C TYR A 94 -16.06 5.09 21.28
N ILE A 95 -15.23 6.14 21.16
CA ILE A 95 -15.32 7.11 20.04
C ILE A 95 -15.07 6.42 18.71
N GLN A 96 -14.02 5.59 18.64
CA GLN A 96 -13.70 4.81 17.43
C GLN A 96 -14.89 3.94 17.01
N GLN A 97 -15.50 3.19 17.94
CA GLN A 97 -16.66 2.36 17.67
C GLN A 97 -17.89 3.16 17.22
N ARG A 98 -18.16 4.33 17.84
CA ARG A 98 -19.27 5.19 17.44
C ARG A 98 -19.11 5.74 16.03
N ILE A 99 -17.90 6.18 15.67
CA ILE A 99 -17.60 6.67 14.32
C ILE A 99 -17.75 5.54 13.30
N MET A 100 -17.22 4.34 13.60
CA MET A 100 -17.39 3.17 12.74
C MET A 100 -18.87 2.84 12.53
N GLN A 101 -19.67 2.77 13.60
CA GLN A 101 -21.11 2.47 13.54
C GLN A 101 -21.88 3.51 12.74
N LEU A 102 -21.57 4.80 12.89
CA LEU A 102 -22.18 5.88 12.13
C LEU A 102 -22.07 5.64 10.62
N PHE A 103 -20.86 5.40 10.10
CA PHE A 103 -20.65 5.21 8.67
C PHE A 103 -21.10 3.85 8.15
N LEU A 104 -21.03 2.81 8.98
CA LEU A 104 -21.66 1.50 8.64
C LEU A 104 -23.17 1.64 8.50
N GLY A 105 -23.81 2.42 9.37
CA GLY A 105 -25.24 2.74 9.25
C GLY A 105 -25.61 3.51 7.98
N LEU A 106 -24.69 4.29 7.42
CA LEU A 106 -24.84 4.98 6.13
C LEU A 106 -24.57 4.08 4.91
N GLY A 107 -24.09 2.84 5.13
CA GLY A 107 -23.84 1.85 4.08
C GLY A 107 -22.37 1.63 3.74
N ALA A 108 -21.45 2.16 4.52
CA ALA A 108 -20.03 1.80 4.38
C ALA A 108 -19.82 0.31 4.72
N GLN A 109 -18.79 -0.29 4.12
CA GLN A 109 -18.39 -1.65 4.44
C GLN A 109 -17.06 -1.63 5.20
N VAL A 110 -16.91 -2.54 6.17
CA VAL A 110 -15.63 -2.69 6.87
C VAL A 110 -14.58 -3.17 5.87
N ALA A 111 -13.47 -2.44 5.78
CA ALA A 111 -12.36 -2.82 4.93
C ALA A 111 -11.71 -4.12 5.45
N GLN A 112 -11.37 -5.01 4.54
CA GLN A 112 -10.54 -6.18 4.84
C GLN A 112 -9.08 -5.77 5.04
N GLY A 113 -8.29 -6.65 5.69
CA GLY A 113 -6.84 -6.44 5.83
C GLY A 113 -6.19 -6.18 4.46
N GLY A 114 -5.50 -5.05 4.32
CA GLY A 114 -4.84 -4.66 3.07
C GLY A 114 -5.75 -4.12 1.96
N GLU A 115 -7.07 -3.97 2.17
CA GLU A 115 -8.00 -3.59 1.10
C GLU A 115 -7.71 -2.20 0.51
N PHE A 116 -7.28 -1.22 1.30
CA PHE A 116 -6.88 0.09 0.77
C PHE A 116 -5.70 -0.03 -0.21
N THR A 117 -4.70 -0.85 0.14
CA THR A 117 -3.54 -1.12 -0.72
C THR A 117 -3.94 -1.91 -1.97
N LEU A 118 -4.83 -2.89 -1.84
CA LEU A 118 -5.39 -3.62 -2.97
C LEU A 118 -6.12 -2.67 -3.94
N ARG A 119 -6.92 -1.72 -3.44
CA ARG A 119 -7.58 -0.71 -4.28
C ARG A 119 -6.58 0.20 -4.96
N ALA A 120 -5.52 0.61 -4.27
CA ALA A 120 -4.44 1.40 -4.85
C ALA A 120 -3.77 0.65 -6.01
N PHE A 121 -3.46 -0.63 -5.84
CA PHE A 121 -2.93 -1.49 -6.90
C PHE A 121 -3.90 -1.62 -8.08
N LEU A 122 -5.18 -1.95 -7.83
CA LEU A 122 -6.19 -2.10 -8.88
C LEU A 122 -6.49 -0.80 -9.65
N ASN A 123 -6.28 0.36 -9.02
CA ASN A 123 -6.44 1.67 -9.62
C ASN A 123 -5.12 2.21 -10.22
N GLY A 124 -4.07 1.37 -10.33
CA GLY A 124 -2.80 1.71 -10.97
C GLY A 124 -1.95 2.74 -10.22
N LYS A 125 -2.18 2.92 -8.91
CA LYS A 125 -1.39 3.84 -8.07
C LYS A 125 -0.04 3.26 -7.69
N MET A 126 0.07 1.95 -7.66
CA MET A 126 1.27 1.19 -7.36
C MET A 126 1.24 -0.15 -8.10
N ASP A 127 2.39 -0.76 -8.30
CA ASP A 127 2.50 -2.13 -8.77
C ASP A 127 2.40 -3.15 -7.62
N LEU A 128 2.37 -4.45 -7.96
CA LEU A 128 2.22 -5.52 -6.95
C LEU A 128 3.38 -5.54 -5.96
N SER A 129 4.61 -5.34 -6.44
CA SER A 129 5.81 -5.31 -5.61
C SER A 129 5.77 -4.16 -4.60
N GLN A 130 5.30 -2.99 -5.03
CA GLN A 130 5.08 -1.84 -4.15
C GLN A 130 3.97 -2.10 -3.12
N ALA A 131 2.89 -2.78 -3.53
CA ALA A 131 1.80 -3.13 -2.63
C ALA A 131 2.24 -4.11 -1.53
N GLU A 132 3.06 -5.10 -1.86
CA GLU A 132 3.68 -6.01 -0.91
C GLU A 132 4.64 -5.27 0.03
N ALA A 133 5.45 -4.35 -0.51
CA ALA A 133 6.40 -3.56 0.28
C ALA A 133 5.73 -2.68 1.34
N VAL A 134 4.47 -2.25 1.15
CA VAL A 134 3.71 -1.53 2.18
C VAL A 134 3.53 -2.40 3.43
N ALA A 135 3.17 -3.68 3.26
CA ALA A 135 3.02 -4.60 4.39
C ALA A 135 4.36 -4.86 5.09
N ASP A 136 5.41 -5.06 4.30
CA ASP A 136 6.76 -5.27 4.79
C ASP A 136 7.29 -4.07 5.58
N LEU A 137 7.01 -2.85 5.10
CA LEU A 137 7.40 -1.63 5.78
C LEU A 137 6.74 -1.48 7.15
N ILE A 138 5.44 -1.83 7.24
CA ILE A 138 4.68 -1.80 8.49
C ILE A 138 5.19 -2.84 9.49
N GLN A 139 5.65 -4.00 9.01
CA GLN A 139 6.12 -5.11 9.84
C GLN A 139 7.63 -5.08 10.11
N SER A 140 8.35 -4.09 9.56
CA SER A 140 9.81 -4.01 9.70
C SER A 140 10.22 -3.75 11.15
N GLU A 141 11.02 -4.64 11.74
CA GLU A 141 11.55 -4.56 13.10
C GLU A 141 13.05 -4.21 13.14
N SER A 142 13.70 -4.12 11.98
CA SER A 142 15.13 -3.80 11.87
C SER A 142 15.40 -2.74 10.81
N GLU A 143 16.50 -2.02 10.95
CA GLU A 143 16.94 -1.02 9.96
C GLU A 143 17.12 -1.66 8.58
N ALA A 144 17.71 -2.86 8.51
CA ALA A 144 17.91 -3.56 7.26
C ALA A 144 16.59 -3.93 6.57
N ALA A 145 15.62 -4.49 7.33
CA ALA A 145 14.29 -4.81 6.81
C ALA A 145 13.56 -3.55 6.32
N HIS A 146 13.62 -2.47 7.09
CA HIS A 146 13.05 -1.18 6.72
C HIS A 146 13.63 -0.63 5.42
N GLN A 147 14.96 -0.63 5.26
CA GLN A 147 15.62 -0.13 4.04
C GLN A 147 15.23 -0.94 2.80
N ILE A 148 15.16 -2.27 2.91
CA ILE A 148 14.73 -3.16 1.82
C ILE A 148 13.29 -2.84 1.42
N ALA A 149 12.37 -2.80 2.38
CA ALA A 149 10.96 -2.49 2.11
C ALA A 149 10.78 -1.09 1.50
N LEU A 150 11.52 -0.09 1.99
CA LEU A 150 11.48 1.27 1.46
C LEU A 150 12.00 1.35 0.02
N GLN A 151 13.09 0.63 -0.31
CA GLN A 151 13.63 0.55 -1.66
C GLN A 151 12.64 -0.12 -2.61
N GLN A 152 12.00 -1.20 -2.18
CA GLN A 152 10.98 -1.90 -2.94
C GLN A 152 9.75 -1.02 -3.17
N MET A 153 9.27 -0.29 -2.13
CA MET A 153 8.16 0.66 -2.24
C MET A 153 8.43 1.80 -3.22
N ARG A 154 9.70 2.21 -3.39
CA ARG A 154 10.12 3.20 -4.40
C ARG A 154 10.15 2.65 -5.83
N GLY A 155 9.81 1.39 -6.05
CA GLY A 155 9.74 0.76 -7.37
C GLY A 155 11.10 0.32 -7.90
N GLY A 156 12.06 -0.03 -7.04
CA GLY A 156 13.45 -0.34 -7.41
C GLY A 156 13.60 -1.43 -8.48
N PHE A 157 12.72 -2.41 -8.51
CA PHE A 157 12.75 -3.48 -9.53
C PHE A 157 11.75 -3.24 -10.68
N GLY A 158 10.66 -2.52 -10.40
CA GLY A 158 9.58 -2.32 -11.37
C GLY A 158 9.99 -1.53 -12.61
N SER A 159 10.91 -0.57 -12.48
CA SER A 159 11.41 0.21 -13.62
C SER A 159 12.26 -0.65 -14.56
N GLN A 160 13.18 -1.43 -14.03
CA GLN A 160 14.03 -2.34 -14.84
C GLN A 160 13.21 -3.37 -15.59
N LEU A 161 12.21 -3.98 -14.93
CA LEU A 161 11.31 -4.94 -15.58
C LEU A 161 10.43 -4.28 -16.65
N LYS A 162 9.99 -3.04 -16.44
CA LYS A 162 9.27 -2.28 -17.47
C LYS A 162 10.12 -2.01 -18.70
N ASP A 163 11.38 -1.63 -18.51
CA ASP A 163 12.31 -1.36 -19.61
C ASP A 163 12.63 -2.63 -20.40
N LEU A 164 12.87 -3.76 -19.72
CA LEU A 164 13.08 -5.05 -20.39
C LEU A 164 11.82 -5.50 -21.14
N ARG A 165 10.63 -5.31 -20.56
CA ARG A 165 9.37 -5.59 -21.23
C ARG A 165 9.17 -4.72 -22.47
N ALA A 166 9.48 -3.42 -22.38
CA ALA A 166 9.37 -2.50 -23.52
C ALA A 166 10.30 -2.92 -24.67
N GLN A 167 11.52 -3.33 -24.36
CA GLN A 167 12.48 -3.83 -25.36
C GLN A 167 11.98 -5.12 -26.01
N LEU A 168 11.42 -6.08 -25.24
CA LEU A 168 10.83 -7.30 -25.80
C LEU A 168 9.62 -6.99 -26.70
N MET A 169 8.75 -6.08 -26.28
CA MET A 169 7.58 -5.68 -27.07
C MET A 169 8.01 -4.99 -28.37
N HIS A 170 9.02 -4.13 -28.31
CA HIS A 170 9.58 -3.50 -29.51
C HIS A 170 10.15 -4.55 -30.47
N PHE A 171 10.90 -5.53 -29.95
CA PHE A 171 11.45 -6.60 -30.76
C PHE A 171 10.35 -7.48 -31.38
N ALA A 172 9.30 -7.83 -30.63
CA ALA A 172 8.15 -8.54 -31.14
C ALA A 172 7.46 -7.78 -32.29
N SER A 173 7.32 -6.47 -32.17
CA SER A 173 6.77 -5.62 -33.25
C SER A 173 7.63 -5.61 -34.51
N LEU A 174 8.95 -5.69 -34.38
CA LEU A 174 9.85 -5.81 -35.53
C LEU A 174 9.72 -7.16 -36.24
N ILE A 175 9.53 -8.27 -35.49
CA ILE A 175 9.27 -9.59 -36.06
C ILE A 175 7.93 -9.59 -36.81
N GLU A 176 6.88 -9.00 -36.21
CA GLU A 176 5.56 -8.91 -36.81
C GLU A 176 5.62 -8.12 -38.11
N LEU A 177 6.34 -7.00 -38.13
CA LEU A 177 6.58 -6.20 -39.33
C LEU A 177 7.33 -6.99 -40.40
N GLU A 178 8.37 -7.77 -40.02
CA GLU A 178 9.13 -8.65 -40.97
C GLU A 178 8.24 -9.72 -41.60
N LEU A 179 7.29 -10.28 -40.83
CA LEU A 179 6.32 -11.26 -41.32
C LEU A 179 5.32 -10.62 -42.30
N ASP A 180 4.86 -9.41 -42.04
CA ASP A 180 3.93 -8.68 -42.89
C ASP A 180 4.56 -8.29 -44.25
N PHE A 181 5.87 -8.05 -44.28
CA PHE A 181 6.65 -7.70 -45.48
C PHE A 181 7.52 -8.88 -45.98
N ALA A 182 7.19 -10.11 -45.66
CA ALA A 182 7.97 -11.29 -45.98
C ALA A 182 8.21 -11.50 -47.51
N GLU A 183 7.41 -10.86 -48.39
CA GLU A 183 7.59 -10.89 -49.83
C GLU A 183 8.68 -9.93 -50.35
N GLU A 184 9.17 -9.01 -49.52
CA GLU A 184 10.10 -7.93 -49.92
C GLU A 184 11.57 -8.18 -49.54
N ASP A 185 11.94 -9.35 -49.00
CA ASP A 185 13.30 -9.73 -48.54
C ASP A 185 13.95 -8.69 -47.58
N VAL A 186 13.15 -8.04 -46.74
CA VAL A 186 13.60 -7.04 -45.77
C VAL A 186 13.71 -7.66 -44.38
N ALA A 187 14.89 -7.60 -43.77
CA ALA A 187 15.11 -8.04 -42.38
C ALA A 187 15.04 -6.84 -41.46
N PHE A 188 13.96 -6.72 -40.69
CA PHE A 188 13.78 -5.66 -39.67
C PHE A 188 14.27 -6.10 -38.28
N ALA A 189 14.25 -7.41 -38.00
CA ALA A 189 14.62 -7.99 -36.71
C ALA A 189 16.00 -8.66 -36.76
N ASP A 190 17.01 -8.01 -36.17
CA ASP A 190 18.35 -8.59 -36.03
C ASP A 190 18.34 -9.73 -34.98
N ARG A 191 18.60 -10.97 -35.42
CA ARG A 191 18.65 -12.15 -34.55
C ARG A 191 19.75 -12.05 -33.49
N THR A 192 20.85 -11.35 -33.79
CA THR A 192 21.95 -11.11 -32.84
C THR A 192 21.48 -10.17 -31.74
N ALA A 193 20.76 -9.12 -32.10
CA ALA A 193 20.17 -8.20 -31.14
C ALA A 193 19.16 -8.92 -30.22
N LEU A 194 18.35 -9.85 -30.76
CA LEU A 194 17.44 -10.68 -29.93
C LEU A 194 18.21 -11.54 -28.93
N GLN A 195 19.26 -12.21 -29.37
CA GLN A 195 20.07 -13.06 -28.49
C GLN A 195 20.69 -12.24 -27.35
N GLN A 196 21.23 -11.07 -27.65
CA GLN A 196 21.79 -10.14 -26.65
C GLN A 196 20.72 -9.66 -25.68
N LEU A 197 19.51 -9.33 -26.15
CA LEU A 197 18.40 -8.93 -25.32
C LEU A 197 17.97 -10.07 -24.37
N LEU A 198 17.82 -11.29 -24.87
CA LEU A 198 17.48 -12.46 -24.06
C LEU A 198 18.55 -12.79 -23.01
N GLN A 199 19.83 -12.65 -23.37
CA GLN A 199 20.94 -12.83 -22.43
C GLN A 199 20.91 -11.76 -21.33
N ASN A 200 20.73 -10.49 -21.68
CA ASN A 200 20.60 -9.41 -20.71
C ASN A 200 19.42 -9.61 -19.76
N ILE A 201 18.25 -10.02 -20.28
CA ILE A 201 17.08 -10.35 -19.46
C ILE A 201 17.42 -11.49 -18.50
N SER A 202 18.09 -12.55 -18.96
CA SER A 202 18.47 -13.68 -18.13
C SER A 202 19.44 -13.27 -17.00
N GLU A 203 20.41 -12.42 -17.28
CA GLU A 203 21.38 -11.90 -16.30
C GLU A 203 20.70 -11.03 -15.25
N VAL A 204 19.82 -10.10 -15.67
CA VAL A 204 19.05 -9.25 -14.73
C VAL A 204 18.15 -10.12 -13.86
N LEU A 205 17.42 -11.07 -14.42
CA LEU A 205 16.55 -11.96 -13.63
C LEU A 205 17.35 -12.81 -12.63
N LYS A 206 18.50 -13.34 -13.00
CA LYS A 206 19.39 -14.09 -12.08
C LYS A 206 19.86 -13.20 -10.92
N SER A 207 20.32 -11.99 -11.20
CA SER A 207 20.74 -11.03 -10.18
C SER A 207 19.59 -10.68 -9.23
N LEU A 208 18.36 -10.53 -9.76
CA LEU A 208 17.16 -10.28 -8.95
C LEU A 208 16.84 -11.47 -8.04
N ILE A 209 16.91 -12.71 -8.55
CA ILE A 209 16.66 -13.93 -7.77
C ILE A 209 17.70 -14.08 -6.65
N GLU A 210 18.98 -13.85 -6.94
CA GLU A 210 20.05 -13.91 -5.94
C GLU A 210 19.90 -12.83 -4.86
N SER A 211 19.56 -11.61 -5.26
CA SER A 211 19.32 -10.51 -4.31
C SER A 211 18.10 -10.77 -3.42
N PHE A 212 17.06 -11.46 -3.96
CA PHE A 212 15.87 -11.84 -3.20
C PHE A 212 16.19 -12.87 -2.11
N ALA A 213 17.05 -13.85 -2.39
CA ALA A 213 17.47 -14.83 -1.40
C ALA A 213 18.19 -14.17 -0.21
N LEU A 214 19.09 -13.22 -0.48
CA LEU A 214 19.76 -12.44 0.58
C LEU A 214 18.79 -11.51 1.32
N GLY A 215 17.89 -10.84 0.59
CA GLY A 215 16.88 -9.97 1.16
C GLY A 215 15.93 -10.69 2.12
N ASN A 216 15.51 -11.91 1.81
CA ASN A 216 14.67 -12.74 2.68
C ASN A 216 15.38 -13.12 3.99
N VAL A 217 16.66 -13.40 3.96
CA VAL A 217 17.45 -13.68 5.17
C VAL A 217 17.53 -12.43 6.06
N LEU A 218 17.75 -11.26 5.46
CA LEU A 218 17.79 -9.99 6.20
C LEU A 218 16.44 -9.58 6.76
N LYS A 219 15.35 -9.91 6.04
CA LYS A 219 13.97 -9.61 6.44
C LYS A 219 13.47 -10.52 7.56
N ASN A 220 13.65 -11.83 7.40
CA ASN A 220 13.08 -12.85 8.28
C ASN A 220 14.06 -13.32 9.37
N GLY A 221 15.32 -12.88 9.31
CA GLY A 221 16.39 -13.38 10.16
C GLY A 221 16.77 -14.82 9.83
N VAL A 222 17.77 -15.32 10.54
CA VAL A 222 18.19 -16.73 10.49
C VAL A 222 17.63 -17.43 11.72
N PRO A 223 16.73 -18.42 11.60
CA PRO A 223 16.25 -19.16 12.75
C PRO A 223 17.42 -19.99 13.36
N VAL A 224 17.74 -19.71 14.62
CA VAL A 224 18.76 -20.43 15.38
C VAL A 224 18.11 -21.21 16.50
N ALA A 225 18.35 -22.53 16.56
CA ALA A 225 17.85 -23.38 17.61
C ALA A 225 18.98 -23.72 18.62
N ILE A 226 18.75 -23.43 19.91
CA ILE A 226 19.65 -23.82 20.99
C ILE A 226 19.16 -25.16 21.57
N ILE A 227 19.86 -26.25 21.28
CA ILE A 227 19.48 -27.63 21.66
C ILE A 227 20.37 -28.11 22.81
N GLY A 228 19.78 -28.83 23.77
CA GLY A 228 20.50 -29.45 24.88
C GLY A 228 19.55 -30.02 25.95
N PRO A 229 20.07 -30.84 26.91
CA PRO A 229 19.26 -31.43 27.98
C PRO A 229 18.63 -30.36 28.88
N PRO A 230 17.61 -30.71 29.68
CA PRO A 230 17.06 -29.81 30.70
C PRO A 230 18.18 -29.27 31.61
N ASN A 231 18.07 -28.03 32.04
CA ASN A 231 19.00 -27.33 32.93
C ASN A 231 20.47 -27.17 32.42
N ALA A 232 20.70 -27.27 31.11
CA ALA A 232 22.01 -27.05 30.48
C ALA A 232 22.36 -25.57 30.29
N GLY A 233 21.64 -24.64 30.88
CA GLY A 233 21.92 -23.20 30.76
C GLY A 233 21.47 -22.52 29.48
N LYS A 234 20.58 -23.16 28.67
CA LYS A 234 20.09 -22.60 27.39
C LYS A 234 19.44 -21.24 27.54
N SER A 235 18.57 -21.08 28.55
CA SER A 235 17.88 -19.80 28.82
C SER A 235 18.87 -18.72 29.29
N THR A 236 19.86 -19.10 30.10
CA THR A 236 20.90 -18.19 30.55
C THR A 236 21.75 -17.69 29.38
N LEU A 237 22.10 -18.59 28.44
CA LEU A 237 22.83 -18.22 27.23
C LEU A 237 22.00 -17.28 26.36
N LEU A 238 20.71 -17.58 26.18
CA LEU A 238 19.80 -16.74 25.38
C LEU A 238 19.66 -15.34 25.99
N ASN A 239 19.40 -15.25 27.30
CA ASN A 239 19.28 -13.95 27.99
C ASN A 239 20.59 -13.13 27.93
N THR A 240 21.75 -13.81 28.05
CA THR A 240 23.04 -13.14 27.91
C THR A 240 23.27 -12.59 26.50
N LEU A 241 22.83 -13.31 25.46
CA LEU A 241 22.91 -12.85 24.06
C LEU A 241 21.96 -11.69 23.75
N LEU A 242 20.80 -11.67 24.42
CA LEU A 242 19.80 -10.61 24.24
C LEU A 242 20.04 -9.38 25.15
N ASN A 243 21.03 -9.44 26.04
CA ASN A 243 21.30 -8.44 27.09
C ASN A 243 20.08 -8.23 28.02
N GLU A 244 19.29 -9.25 28.30
CA GLU A 244 18.16 -9.28 29.22
C GLU A 244 18.50 -10.06 30.50
#